data_5f2ffd36b4aac42652a4198e8108dfdc
#
_entry.id   5f2ffd36b4aac42652a4198e8108dfdc
#
_cell.length_a   1.000
_cell.length_b   1.000
_cell.length_c   1.000
_cell.angle_alpha   90.00
_cell.angle_beta   90.00
_cell.angle_gamma   90.00
#
_symmetry.space_group_name_H-M   'P 1'
#
loop_
_entity.id
_entity.type
_entity.pdbx_description
1 polymer ?
#
loop_
_entity_poly.entity_id
_entity_poly.type
_entity_poly.pdbx_seq_one_letter_code
_entity_poly.pdbx_strand_id
1 'polypeptide(L)'
;KVDGLICAVGSGGTLAGVGMSLQPKGVKIGLADPDGAALFNYYTKGELVMSEGGSIAEGIGQVRITKNLEGFTPDMSYNISDKEALPHVFEMLESEGLCLGASSGVNVAGAIRMAKELGPGHTIVTILCDFGTRYQSKLFNPDFLREKDLPVPEWLDKAPADIPVVFEEV
;
A
#
# COMPACT_ATOMS: atom_id res chain seq x y z
N LYS A 1 -3.45 11.30 20.12
CA LYS A 1 -2.01 11.07 20.08
C LYS A 1 -1.73 10.09 18.95
N VAL A 2 -0.77 10.37 18.09
CA VAL A 2 -0.28 9.45 17.04
C VAL A 2 1.00 8.80 17.55
N ASP A 3 1.11 7.49 17.46
CA ASP A 3 2.27 6.73 17.93
C ASP A 3 3.13 6.24 16.76
N GLY A 4 2.52 5.99 15.60
CA GLY A 4 3.21 5.59 14.38
C GLY A 4 2.60 6.18 13.12
N LEU A 5 3.43 6.42 12.11
CA LEU A 5 3.01 6.73 10.74
C LEU A 5 3.83 5.89 9.77
N ILE A 6 3.17 5.31 8.80
CA ILE A 6 3.81 4.49 7.76
C ILE A 6 3.25 4.82 6.40
N CYS A 7 4.10 4.91 5.39
CA CYS A 7 3.66 4.98 4.00
C CYS A 7 4.73 4.50 3.02
N ALA A 8 4.28 4.19 1.82
CA ALA A 8 5.14 3.90 0.68
C ALA A 8 5.77 5.19 0.10
N VAL A 9 6.80 5.00 -0.72
CA VAL A 9 7.60 6.09 -1.27
C VAL A 9 7.49 6.15 -2.79
N GLY A 10 6.95 7.28 -3.27
CA GLY A 10 7.16 7.77 -4.62
C GLY A 10 8.36 8.73 -4.65
N SER A 11 8.14 10.02 -4.51
CA SER A 11 9.23 11.01 -4.44
C SER A 11 9.97 11.07 -3.10
N GLY A 12 9.41 10.46 -2.05
CA GLY A 12 9.93 10.53 -0.68
C GLY A 12 9.48 11.74 0.13
N GLY A 13 8.84 12.72 -0.51
CA GLY A 13 8.46 13.98 0.16
C GLY A 13 7.50 13.78 1.33
N THR A 14 6.51 12.90 1.20
CA THR A 14 5.57 12.61 2.29
C THR A 14 6.26 11.91 3.46
N LEU A 15 6.96 10.81 3.20
CA LEU A 15 7.61 10.03 4.25
C LEU A 15 8.65 10.86 5.00
N ALA A 16 9.56 11.52 4.28
CA ALA A 16 10.63 12.31 4.90
C ALA A 16 10.08 13.58 5.56
N GLY A 17 9.17 14.32 4.91
CA GLY A 17 8.63 15.55 5.45
C GLY A 17 7.85 15.33 6.74
N VAL A 18 7.01 14.31 6.79
CA VAL A 18 6.30 13.92 8.01
C VAL A 18 7.28 13.36 9.04
N GLY A 19 8.21 12.50 8.62
CA GLY A 19 9.20 11.89 9.48
C GLY A 19 10.06 12.91 10.21
N MET A 20 10.66 13.84 9.48
CA MET A 20 11.47 14.93 10.08
C MET A 20 10.69 15.78 11.09
N SER A 21 9.38 15.91 10.91
CA SER A 21 8.52 16.68 11.84
C SER A 21 8.08 15.88 13.06
N LEU A 22 7.83 14.57 12.91
CA LEU A 22 7.17 13.76 13.93
C LEU A 22 8.11 12.85 14.73
N GLN A 23 9.21 12.34 14.12
CA GLN A 23 10.21 11.55 14.86
C GLN A 23 10.75 12.25 16.11
N PRO A 24 11.11 13.57 16.05
CA PRO A 24 11.56 14.29 17.26
C PRO A 24 10.50 14.39 18.37
N LYS A 25 9.23 14.12 18.04
CA LYS A 25 8.09 14.08 18.99
C LYS A 25 7.78 12.67 19.48
N GLY A 26 8.61 11.68 19.13
CA GLY A 26 8.48 10.30 19.56
C GLY A 26 7.52 9.46 18.74
N VAL A 27 7.06 9.93 17.55
CA VAL A 27 6.26 9.14 16.62
C VAL A 27 7.18 8.24 15.81
N LYS A 28 6.86 6.94 15.75
CA LYS A 28 7.59 5.98 14.93
C LYS A 28 7.23 6.13 13.45
N ILE A 29 8.23 6.21 12.60
CA ILE A 29 8.03 6.37 11.15
C ILE A 29 8.42 5.09 10.43
N GLY A 30 7.50 4.55 9.64
CA GLY A 30 7.65 3.32 8.87
C GLY A 30 7.67 3.54 7.37
N LEU A 31 8.49 2.77 6.67
CA LEU A 31 8.47 2.61 5.22
C LEU A 31 7.75 1.31 4.87
N ALA A 32 6.73 1.39 3.99
CA ALA A 32 6.15 0.26 3.29
C ALA A 32 6.67 0.26 1.85
N ASP A 33 7.58 -0.65 1.52
CA ASP A 33 8.24 -0.70 0.21
C ASP A 33 7.73 -1.90 -0.58
N PRO A 34 7.21 -1.74 -1.81
CA PRO A 34 6.70 -2.86 -2.59
C PRO A 34 7.84 -3.76 -3.10
N ASP A 35 7.52 -5.00 -3.47
CA ASP A 35 8.45 -5.89 -4.15
C ASP A 35 9.03 -5.22 -5.42
N GLY A 36 10.31 -5.47 -5.69
CA GLY A 36 11.04 -4.87 -6.79
C GLY A 36 11.58 -3.45 -6.51
N ALA A 37 11.31 -2.88 -5.33
CA ALA A 37 11.89 -1.62 -4.90
C ALA A 37 13.21 -1.82 -4.14
N ALA A 38 13.96 -0.74 -3.88
CA ALA A 38 15.29 -0.83 -3.28
C ALA A 38 15.42 -0.19 -1.90
N LEU A 39 14.41 0.57 -1.46
CA LEU A 39 14.53 1.34 -0.22
C LEU A 39 14.47 0.45 1.03
N PHE A 40 13.71 -0.64 1.00
CA PHE A 40 13.69 -1.62 2.08
C PHE A 40 15.10 -2.17 2.35
N ASN A 41 15.80 -2.66 1.31
CA ASN A 41 17.16 -3.17 1.45
C ASN A 41 18.14 -2.07 1.88
N TYR A 42 17.99 -0.86 1.36
CA TYR A 42 18.82 0.26 1.74
C TYR A 42 18.71 0.60 3.23
N TYR A 43 17.50 0.72 3.76
CA TYR A 43 17.30 1.12 5.15
C TYR A 43 17.51 -0.02 6.15
N THR A 44 17.41 -1.29 5.72
CA THR A 44 17.61 -2.44 6.62
C THR A 44 19.01 -3.06 6.54
N LYS A 45 19.65 -3.00 5.35
CA LYS A 45 20.95 -3.68 5.09
C LYS A 45 22.04 -2.70 4.66
N GLY A 46 21.72 -1.44 4.38
CA GLY A 46 22.66 -0.45 3.84
C GLY A 46 22.97 -0.63 2.35
N GLU A 47 22.23 -1.48 1.65
CA GLU A 47 22.47 -1.85 0.25
C GLU A 47 21.33 -1.33 -0.65
N LEU A 48 21.67 -0.46 -1.61
CA LEU A 48 20.70 0.04 -2.59
C LEU A 48 20.51 -0.98 -3.73
N VAL A 49 19.90 -2.11 -3.40
CA VAL A 49 19.61 -3.22 -4.31
C VAL A 49 18.11 -3.52 -4.27
N MET A 50 17.52 -3.71 -5.44
CA MET A 50 16.10 -4.07 -5.57
C MET A 50 15.81 -5.37 -4.83
N SER A 51 14.63 -5.45 -4.17
CA SER A 51 14.10 -6.71 -3.67
C SER A 51 13.66 -7.61 -4.83
N GLU A 52 13.52 -8.90 -4.57
CA GLU A 52 12.99 -9.84 -5.56
C GLU A 52 11.53 -9.55 -5.90
N GLY A 53 11.10 -9.99 -7.09
CA GLY A 53 9.74 -9.81 -7.56
C GLY A 53 9.49 -8.47 -8.23
N GLY A 54 8.24 -8.05 -8.18
CA GLY A 54 7.75 -6.79 -8.74
C GLY A 54 6.35 -6.50 -8.23
N SER A 55 5.88 -5.29 -8.43
CA SER A 55 4.56 -4.86 -7.98
C SER A 55 3.76 -4.23 -9.11
N ILE A 56 2.44 -4.43 -9.10
CA ILE A 56 1.50 -3.73 -9.98
C ILE A 56 1.13 -2.33 -9.46
N ALA A 57 1.56 -1.98 -8.24
CA ALA A 57 1.34 -0.67 -7.66
C ALA A 57 2.10 0.40 -8.44
N GLU A 58 1.41 1.49 -8.78
CA GLU A 58 1.97 2.59 -9.55
C GLU A 58 2.31 3.78 -8.65
N GLY A 59 3.32 4.57 -9.05
CA GLY A 59 3.72 5.79 -8.35
C GLY A 59 4.54 5.60 -7.07
N ILE A 60 4.83 4.37 -6.68
CA ILE A 60 5.67 4.00 -5.54
C ILE A 60 6.74 2.99 -5.94
N GLY A 61 7.62 2.60 -5.02
CA GLY A 61 8.67 1.61 -5.29
C GLY A 61 9.94 2.23 -5.91
N GLN A 62 10.67 3.02 -5.14
CA GLN A 62 11.89 3.67 -5.60
C GLN A 62 13.08 2.72 -5.63
N VAL A 63 13.90 2.87 -6.68
CA VAL A 63 15.16 2.13 -6.84
C VAL A 63 16.40 3.03 -6.60
N ARG A 64 16.18 4.24 -6.11
CA ARG A 64 17.22 5.25 -5.83
C ARG A 64 16.84 6.07 -4.61
N ILE A 65 17.84 6.64 -3.94
CA ILE A 65 17.62 7.66 -2.92
C ILE A 65 17.31 8.98 -3.62
N THR A 66 16.09 9.45 -3.43
CA THR A 66 15.67 10.76 -3.95
C THR A 66 16.20 11.87 -3.05
N LYS A 67 16.24 13.09 -3.57
CA LYS A 67 16.71 14.26 -2.78
C LYS A 67 15.88 14.51 -1.53
N ASN A 68 14.59 14.16 -1.54
CA ASN A 68 13.71 14.30 -0.39
C ASN A 68 14.05 13.34 0.75
N LEU A 69 14.73 12.23 0.46
CA LEU A 69 15.14 11.23 1.45
C LEU A 69 16.55 11.44 2.00
N GLU A 70 17.32 12.41 1.44
CA GLU A 70 18.66 12.69 1.92
C GLU A 70 18.62 13.13 3.41
N GLY A 71 19.41 12.45 4.24
CA GLY A 71 19.49 12.72 5.68
C GLY A 71 18.28 12.21 6.51
N PHE A 72 17.33 11.52 5.89
CA PHE A 72 16.20 10.91 6.59
C PHE A 72 16.38 9.38 6.68
N THR A 73 16.02 8.81 7.84
CA THR A 73 15.96 7.35 8.06
C THR A 73 14.67 7.01 8.78
N PRO A 74 13.84 6.09 8.23
CA PRO A 74 12.67 5.59 8.94
C PRO A 74 13.08 4.71 10.14
N ASP A 75 12.23 4.65 11.17
CA ASP A 75 12.44 3.77 12.32
C ASP A 75 12.22 2.30 11.97
N MET A 76 11.32 2.02 11.03
CA MET A 76 10.87 0.68 10.63
C MET A 76 10.75 0.62 9.10
N SER A 77 11.03 -0.55 8.52
CA SER A 77 10.89 -0.73 7.07
C SER A 77 10.41 -2.15 6.77
N TYR A 78 9.45 -2.26 5.86
CA TYR A 78 8.84 -3.53 5.48
C TYR A 78 8.80 -3.67 3.97
N ASN A 79 9.21 -4.85 3.46
CA ASN A 79 9.01 -5.23 2.07
C ASN A 79 7.64 -5.90 1.94
N ILE A 80 6.76 -5.36 1.09
CA ILE A 80 5.36 -5.75 0.96
C ILE A 80 5.11 -6.30 -0.44
N SER A 81 4.69 -7.56 -0.52
CA SER A 81 4.31 -8.17 -1.80
C SER A 81 2.88 -7.76 -2.22
N ASP A 82 2.60 -7.82 -3.52
CA ASP A 82 1.24 -7.64 -4.04
C ASP A 82 0.27 -8.71 -3.50
N LYS A 83 0.76 -9.94 -3.26
CA LYS A 83 -0.04 -11.01 -2.68
C LYS A 83 -0.52 -10.68 -1.26
N GLU A 84 0.25 -9.89 -0.52
CA GLU A 84 -0.13 -9.39 0.80
C GLU A 84 -0.99 -8.13 0.72
N ALA A 85 -0.66 -7.22 -0.21
CA ALA A 85 -1.30 -5.90 -0.30
C ALA A 85 -2.71 -5.95 -0.91
N LEU A 86 -2.91 -6.72 -1.99
CA LEU A 86 -4.16 -6.68 -2.76
C LEU A 86 -5.38 -7.20 -2.00
N PRO A 87 -5.32 -8.26 -1.17
CA PRO A 87 -6.45 -8.67 -0.35
C PRO A 87 -7.04 -7.53 0.50
N HIS A 88 -6.20 -6.64 1.03
CA HIS A 88 -6.67 -5.49 1.81
C HIS A 88 -7.43 -4.47 0.95
N VAL A 89 -7.00 -4.26 -0.30
CA VAL A 89 -7.73 -3.38 -1.23
C VAL A 89 -9.14 -3.93 -1.52
N PHE A 90 -9.22 -5.23 -1.77
CA PHE A 90 -10.49 -5.90 -2.07
C PHE A 90 -11.41 -5.95 -0.86
N GLU A 91 -10.87 -6.26 0.32
CA GLU A 91 -11.62 -6.26 1.59
C GLU A 91 -12.18 -4.86 1.91
N MET A 92 -11.38 -3.80 1.74
CA MET A 92 -11.84 -2.42 1.98
C MET A 92 -12.93 -1.98 0.99
N LEU A 93 -12.91 -2.47 -0.25
CA LEU A 93 -14.00 -2.22 -1.18
C LEU A 93 -15.27 -2.96 -0.77
N GLU A 94 -15.15 -4.22 -0.39
CA GLU A 94 -16.31 -5.07 -0.04
C GLU A 94 -16.95 -4.68 1.31
N SER A 95 -16.14 -4.40 2.33
CA SER A 95 -16.60 -4.14 3.70
C SER A 95 -16.89 -2.67 4.00
N GLU A 96 -16.11 -1.74 3.39
CA GLU A 96 -16.17 -0.31 3.70
C GLU A 96 -16.62 0.55 2.50
N GLY A 97 -16.76 -0.03 1.31
CA GLY A 97 -17.09 0.70 0.09
C GLY A 97 -15.95 1.60 -0.41
N LEU A 98 -14.72 1.38 0.03
CA LEU A 98 -13.55 2.18 -0.32
C LEU A 98 -12.84 1.58 -1.54
N CYS A 99 -13.09 2.13 -2.73
CA CYS A 99 -12.42 1.75 -3.97
C CYS A 99 -11.03 2.42 -4.06
N LEU A 100 -9.99 1.70 -3.69
CA LEU A 100 -8.62 2.21 -3.54
C LEU A 100 -7.66 1.61 -4.58
N GLY A 101 -6.57 2.32 -4.85
CA GLY A 101 -5.45 1.84 -5.66
C GLY A 101 -4.54 0.88 -4.89
N ALA A 102 -3.70 0.12 -5.62
CA ALA A 102 -2.81 -0.89 -5.05
C ALA A 102 -1.80 -0.31 -4.04
N SER A 103 -1.35 0.94 -4.23
CA SER A 103 -0.47 1.63 -3.29
C SER A 103 -1.09 1.79 -1.89
N SER A 104 -2.42 1.95 -1.81
CA SER A 104 -3.14 1.96 -0.53
C SER A 104 -3.08 0.60 0.16
N GLY A 105 -3.17 -0.51 -0.61
CA GLY A 105 -2.98 -1.86 -0.08
C GLY A 105 -1.59 -2.07 0.51
N VAL A 106 -0.54 -1.61 -0.17
CA VAL A 106 0.84 -1.64 0.35
C VAL A 106 0.94 -0.89 1.68
N ASN A 107 0.32 0.29 1.75
CA ASN A 107 0.30 1.10 2.96
C ASN A 107 -0.46 0.43 4.12
N VAL A 108 -1.61 -0.17 3.84
CA VAL A 108 -2.42 -0.88 4.86
C VAL A 108 -1.69 -2.12 5.35
N ALA A 109 -1.11 -2.93 4.46
CA ALA A 109 -0.30 -4.09 4.85
C ALA A 109 0.89 -3.69 5.73
N GLY A 110 1.60 -2.62 5.36
CA GLY A 110 2.66 -2.04 6.17
C GLY A 110 2.17 -1.57 7.55
N ALA A 111 1.02 -0.90 7.61
CA ALA A 111 0.42 -0.45 8.86
C ALA A 111 0.04 -1.63 9.78
N ILE A 112 -0.46 -2.73 9.21
CA ILE A 112 -0.75 -3.96 9.96
C ILE A 112 0.52 -4.57 10.54
N ARG A 113 1.62 -4.64 9.76
CA ARG A 113 2.91 -5.13 10.28
C ARG A 113 3.45 -4.24 11.40
N MET A 114 3.40 -2.92 11.20
CA MET A 114 3.80 -1.95 12.22
C MET A 114 2.96 -2.08 13.50
N ALA A 115 1.64 -2.27 13.37
CA ALA A 115 0.74 -2.48 14.50
C ALA A 115 1.08 -3.74 15.28
N LYS A 116 1.39 -4.83 14.60
CA LYS A 116 1.83 -6.09 15.22
C LYS A 116 3.15 -5.94 15.99
N GLU A 117 4.08 -5.16 15.47
CA GLU A 117 5.38 -4.94 16.09
C GLU A 117 5.30 -3.99 17.28
N LEU A 118 4.50 -2.91 17.20
CA LEU A 118 4.30 -1.97 18.30
C LEU A 118 3.39 -2.53 19.41
N GLY A 119 2.51 -3.49 19.06
CA GLY A 119 1.55 -4.07 20.00
C GLY A 119 0.28 -3.22 20.21
N PRO A 120 -0.63 -3.68 21.09
CA PRO A 120 -1.91 -3.03 21.31
C PRO A 120 -1.77 -1.65 21.98
N GLY A 121 -2.78 -0.80 21.79
CA GLY A 121 -2.88 0.53 22.41
C GLY A 121 -2.16 1.64 21.65
N HIS A 122 -1.62 1.38 20.46
CA HIS A 122 -0.97 2.38 19.61
C HIS A 122 -1.90 2.87 18.50
N THR A 123 -1.84 4.17 18.21
CA THR A 123 -2.52 4.79 17.07
C THR A 123 -1.55 4.91 15.90
N ILE A 124 -1.81 4.18 14.81
CA ILE A 124 -1.00 4.19 13.61
C ILE A 124 -1.78 4.87 12.49
N VAL A 125 -1.13 5.77 11.79
CA VAL A 125 -1.68 6.49 10.64
C VAL A 125 -0.99 6.01 9.37
N THR A 126 -1.78 5.81 8.31
CA THR A 126 -1.26 5.55 6.97
C THR A 126 -2.01 6.36 5.93
N ILE A 127 -1.57 6.30 4.67
CA ILE A 127 -2.11 7.10 3.58
C ILE A 127 -2.91 6.21 2.63
N LEU A 128 -4.17 6.54 2.39
CA LEU A 128 -4.96 6.00 1.29
C LEU A 128 -4.78 6.92 0.08
N CYS A 129 -3.93 6.50 -0.89
CA CYS A 129 -3.31 7.41 -1.84
C CYS A 129 -4.26 7.91 -2.92
N ASP A 130 -4.90 7.00 -3.65
CA ASP A 130 -5.76 7.32 -4.78
C ASP A 130 -6.87 6.28 -5.00
N PHE A 131 -7.79 6.62 -5.91
CA PHE A 131 -8.94 5.76 -6.22
C PHE A 131 -8.57 4.62 -7.16
N GLY A 132 -9.09 3.44 -6.87
CA GLY A 132 -8.92 2.22 -7.64
C GLY A 132 -9.50 2.27 -9.05
N THR A 133 -10.45 3.18 -9.31
CA THR A 133 -11.07 3.38 -10.64
C THR A 133 -10.07 3.70 -11.76
N ARG A 134 -8.88 4.20 -11.43
CA ARG A 134 -7.78 4.40 -12.39
C ARG A 134 -7.13 3.10 -12.87
N TYR A 135 -7.34 2.00 -12.16
CA TYR A 135 -6.63 0.73 -12.33
C TYR A 135 -7.54 -0.42 -12.74
N GLN A 136 -8.69 -0.12 -13.36
CA GLN A 136 -9.70 -1.13 -13.74
C GLN A 136 -9.12 -2.24 -14.62
N SER A 137 -8.24 -1.89 -15.57
CA SER A 137 -7.62 -2.85 -16.48
C SER A 137 -6.59 -3.80 -15.84
N LYS A 138 -6.18 -3.51 -14.61
CA LYS A 138 -5.20 -4.30 -13.84
C LYS A 138 -5.81 -4.83 -12.56
N LEU A 139 -6.07 -3.92 -11.61
CA LEU A 139 -6.49 -4.25 -10.24
C LEU A 139 -7.87 -4.91 -10.18
N PHE A 140 -8.78 -4.54 -11.09
CA PHE A 140 -10.14 -5.09 -11.18
C PHE A 140 -10.37 -5.92 -12.45
N ASN A 141 -9.29 -6.47 -13.02
CA ASN A 141 -9.34 -7.39 -14.14
C ASN A 141 -8.86 -8.77 -13.66
N PRO A 142 -9.80 -9.76 -13.52
CA PRO A 142 -9.46 -11.07 -12.99
C PRO A 142 -8.46 -11.83 -13.86
N ASP A 143 -8.51 -11.67 -15.20
CA ASP A 143 -7.59 -12.35 -16.11
C ASP A 143 -6.16 -11.79 -15.95
N PHE A 144 -6.01 -10.47 -15.82
CA PHE A 144 -4.72 -9.84 -15.53
C PHE A 144 -4.15 -10.32 -14.19
N LEU A 145 -4.99 -10.39 -13.14
CA LEU A 145 -4.54 -10.85 -11.82
C LEU A 145 -4.09 -12.32 -11.86
N ARG A 146 -4.82 -13.18 -12.54
CA ARG A 146 -4.43 -14.60 -12.72
C ARG A 146 -3.13 -14.75 -13.52
N GLU A 147 -2.98 -14.00 -14.61
CA GLU A 147 -1.73 -13.99 -15.41
C GLU A 147 -0.51 -13.65 -14.57
N LYS A 148 -0.69 -12.79 -13.57
CA LYS A 148 0.36 -12.36 -12.63
C LYS A 148 0.47 -13.22 -11.36
N ASP A 149 -0.30 -14.30 -11.26
CA ASP A 149 -0.37 -15.13 -10.04
C ASP A 149 -0.73 -14.32 -8.79
N LEU A 150 -1.66 -13.37 -8.96
CA LEU A 150 -2.15 -12.47 -7.91
C LEU A 150 -3.53 -12.89 -7.39
N PRO A 151 -3.91 -12.53 -6.17
CA PRO A 151 -5.20 -12.85 -5.60
C PRO A 151 -6.36 -12.27 -6.43
N VAL A 152 -7.37 -13.10 -6.69
CA VAL A 152 -8.63 -12.69 -7.32
C VAL A 152 -9.76 -12.90 -6.30
N PRO A 153 -10.46 -11.85 -5.87
CA PRO A 153 -11.57 -12.00 -4.95
C PRO A 153 -12.77 -12.66 -5.65
N GLU A 154 -13.53 -13.49 -4.92
CA GLU A 154 -14.65 -14.24 -5.48
C GLU A 154 -15.71 -13.36 -6.14
N TRP A 155 -15.96 -12.16 -5.60
CA TRP A 155 -16.96 -11.25 -6.15
C TRP A 155 -16.56 -10.66 -7.51
N LEU A 156 -15.27 -10.59 -7.83
CA LEU A 156 -14.78 -10.06 -9.11
C LEU A 156 -15.03 -11.03 -10.28
N ASP A 157 -15.19 -12.32 -9.98
CA ASP A 157 -15.52 -13.37 -10.96
C ASP A 157 -17.02 -13.58 -11.16
N LYS A 158 -17.85 -13.00 -10.32
CA LYS A 158 -19.31 -13.13 -10.45
C LYS A 158 -19.80 -12.35 -11.66
N ALA A 159 -20.62 -12.99 -12.50
CA ALA A 159 -21.37 -12.26 -13.50
C ALA A 159 -22.18 -11.13 -12.83
N PRO A 160 -22.32 -9.96 -13.48
CA PRO A 160 -23.20 -8.91 -12.96
C PRO A 160 -24.57 -9.52 -12.66
N ALA A 161 -25.10 -9.28 -11.46
CA ALA A 161 -26.46 -9.67 -11.16
C ALA A 161 -27.43 -8.89 -12.08
N ASP A 162 -28.44 -9.57 -12.59
CA ASP A 162 -29.52 -8.88 -13.29
C ASP A 162 -30.12 -7.84 -12.35
N ILE A 163 -30.00 -6.56 -12.73
CA ILE A 163 -30.61 -5.48 -11.97
C ILE A 163 -32.12 -5.58 -12.20
N PRO A 164 -32.94 -5.80 -11.17
CA PRO A 164 -34.39 -5.83 -11.34
C PRO A 164 -34.84 -4.53 -12.00
N VAL A 165 -35.65 -4.62 -13.06
CA VAL A 165 -36.30 -3.44 -13.66
C VAL A 165 -37.27 -2.91 -12.62
N VAL A 166 -36.92 -1.83 -11.95
CA VAL A 166 -37.71 -1.22 -10.86
C VAL A 166 -38.88 -0.39 -11.40
N PHE A 167 -38.83 -0.05 -12.68
CA PHE A 167 -39.87 0.73 -13.38
C PHE A 167 -40.36 -0.08 -14.57
N GLU A 168 -41.52 -0.71 -14.47
CA GLU A 168 -42.30 -1.11 -15.62
C GLU A 168 -43.01 0.18 -16.13
N GLU A 169 -42.84 0.49 -17.41
CA GLU A 169 -43.68 1.53 -18.05
C GLU A 169 -45.13 1.07 -17.99
N VAL A 170 -45.98 1.88 -17.35
CA VAL A 170 -47.43 1.68 -17.28
C VAL A 170 -48.09 2.19 -18.56
#